data_2da208a2ec0f4da2e4635d9d85783220
#
_entry.id   2da208a2ec0f4da2e4635d9d85783220
#
_cell.length_a   1.000
_cell.length_b   1.000
_cell.length_c   1.000
_cell.angle_alpha   90.00
_cell.angle_beta   90.00
_cell.angle_gamma   90.00
#
_symmetry.space_group_name_H-M   'P 1'
#
loop_
_entity.id
_entity.type
_entity.pdbx_description
1 polymer ?
#
loop_
_entity_poly.entity_id
_entity_poly.type
_entity_poly.pdbx_seq_one_letter_code
_entity_poly.pdbx_strand_id
1 'polypeptide(L)'
;KGFFLGDGTGAGKGRQIAACILDNWLRGRRRNIWVTKNAPLLEDARRDWTALGGLNGDIQPISNWKIDEPIKLDQGVLLVTYPTLRSLRGDHSRLKQITDWAGADFDGVIAFDEAHEMGGVAGGEGPLGAKEGSQQGICGVLLQNYLPDARVLYASATGASDINNLAYAVRLGLWGPETAFADREQFISSIRKGGIAAMELVARDLKATGLYMARALSFAG
;
A
#
# COMPACT_ATOMS: atom_id res chain seq x y z
N LYS A 1 1.86 -11.99 -1.57
CA LYS A 1 1.44 -11.99 -0.15
C LYS A 1 1.28 -10.57 0.34
N GLY A 2 0.30 -10.31 1.21
CA GLY A 2 0.01 -9.01 1.79
C GLY A 2 -0.13 -9.06 3.30
N PHE A 3 0.05 -7.91 3.95
CA PHE A 3 -0.18 -7.72 5.38
C PHE A 3 -0.75 -6.32 5.62
N PHE A 4 -1.71 -6.20 6.51
CA PHE A 4 -2.33 -4.92 6.86
C PHE A 4 -1.95 -4.52 8.30
N LEU A 5 -1.27 -3.38 8.40
CA LEU A 5 -0.88 -2.75 9.64
C LEU A 5 -1.87 -1.64 9.99
N GLY A 6 -2.78 -1.92 10.90
CA GLY A 6 -3.86 -1.02 11.33
C GLY A 6 -3.60 -0.32 12.66
N ASP A 7 -2.36 -0.19 13.07
CA ASP A 7 -2.00 0.47 14.32
C ASP A 7 -2.46 1.94 14.36
N GLY A 8 -2.90 2.39 15.51
CA GLY A 8 -3.33 3.75 15.73
C GLY A 8 -2.24 4.81 15.44
N THR A 9 -2.64 6.06 15.39
CA THR A 9 -1.72 7.19 15.22
C THR A 9 -0.69 7.20 16.35
N GLY A 10 0.57 7.48 16.01
CA GLY A 10 1.67 7.52 16.99
C GLY A 10 2.29 6.17 17.36
N ALA A 11 1.77 5.06 16.85
CA ALA A 11 2.30 3.70 17.11
C ALA A 11 3.60 3.36 16.35
N GLY A 12 4.18 4.32 15.64
CA GLY A 12 5.44 4.13 14.93
C GLY A 12 5.32 3.33 13.63
N LYS A 13 4.22 3.48 12.87
CA LYS A 13 3.99 2.77 11.61
C LYS A 13 5.14 2.95 10.61
N GLY A 14 5.70 4.16 10.48
CA GLY A 14 6.85 4.41 9.61
C GLY A 14 8.07 3.54 9.96
N ARG A 15 8.36 3.39 11.26
CA ARG A 15 9.43 2.51 11.75
C ARG A 15 9.14 1.05 11.46
N GLN A 16 7.89 0.62 11.55
CA GLN A 16 7.48 -0.75 11.23
C GLN A 16 7.57 -1.02 9.71
N ILE A 17 7.21 -0.05 8.86
CA ILE A 17 7.43 -0.13 7.41
C ILE A 17 8.92 -0.27 7.12
N ALA A 18 9.75 0.59 7.69
CA ALA A 18 11.21 0.54 7.53
C ALA A 18 11.79 -0.82 7.98
N ALA A 19 11.31 -1.37 9.10
CA ALA A 19 11.75 -2.68 9.59
C ALA A 19 11.36 -3.83 8.65
N CYS A 20 10.17 -3.79 8.08
CA CYS A 20 9.73 -4.77 7.09
C CYS A 20 10.60 -4.72 5.82
N ILE A 21 10.88 -3.52 5.33
CA ILE A 21 11.79 -3.33 4.19
C ILE A 21 13.20 -3.81 4.52
N LEU A 22 13.71 -3.50 5.71
CA LEU A 22 15.05 -3.91 6.13
C LEU A 22 15.18 -5.44 6.22
N ASP A 23 14.20 -6.15 6.78
CA ASP A 23 14.21 -7.62 6.79
C ASP A 23 14.31 -8.18 5.35
N ASN A 24 13.55 -7.63 4.42
CA ASN A 24 13.62 -8.03 3.02
C ASN A 24 14.96 -7.65 2.35
N TRP A 25 15.50 -6.49 2.68
CA TRP A 25 16.81 -6.04 2.23
C TRP A 25 17.93 -6.99 2.64
N LEU A 26 17.92 -7.42 3.88
CA LEU A 26 18.89 -8.40 4.41
C LEU A 26 18.75 -9.78 3.77
N ARG A 27 17.58 -10.09 3.22
CA ARG A 27 17.31 -11.30 2.43
C ARG A 27 17.65 -11.16 0.95
N GLY A 28 18.30 -10.07 0.55
CA GLY A 28 18.73 -9.80 -0.82
C GLY A 28 17.72 -9.04 -1.69
N ARG A 29 16.52 -8.68 -1.18
CA ARG A 29 15.51 -7.91 -1.91
C ARG A 29 15.79 -6.42 -1.77
N ARG A 30 16.71 -5.91 -2.58
CA ARG A 30 17.30 -4.59 -2.42
C ARG A 30 16.63 -3.50 -3.26
N ARG A 31 15.57 -3.81 -4.00
CA ARG A 31 14.67 -2.84 -4.61
C ARG A 31 13.33 -2.90 -3.91
N ASN A 32 12.88 -1.77 -3.37
CA ASN A 32 11.63 -1.66 -2.64
C ASN A 32 10.93 -0.35 -3.02
N ILE A 33 9.62 -0.29 -2.85
CA ILE A 33 8.79 0.87 -3.17
C ILE A 33 8.07 1.30 -1.90
N TRP A 34 8.15 2.58 -1.56
CA TRP A 34 7.42 3.18 -0.46
C TRP A 34 6.51 4.27 -0.99
N VAL A 35 5.21 4.01 -0.98
CA VAL A 35 4.19 4.97 -1.42
C VAL A 35 3.67 5.70 -0.19
N THR A 36 3.64 7.03 -0.25
CA THR A 36 3.26 7.90 0.86
C THR A 36 2.34 9.04 0.41
N LYS A 37 1.78 9.76 1.35
CA LYS A 37 0.80 10.82 1.08
C LYS A 37 1.41 12.04 0.40
N ASN A 38 2.57 12.51 0.88
CA ASN A 38 3.19 13.73 0.39
C ASN A 38 4.72 13.69 0.49
N ALA A 39 5.39 14.60 -0.24
CA ALA A 39 6.85 14.65 -0.33
C ALA A 39 7.59 14.96 0.99
N PRO A 40 7.10 15.80 1.91
CA PRO A 40 7.77 16.03 3.19
C PRO A 40 7.99 14.79 4.04
N LEU A 41 7.19 13.74 3.85
CA LEU A 41 7.37 12.45 4.53
C LEU A 41 8.63 11.68 4.12
N LEU A 42 9.38 12.15 3.12
CA LEU A 42 10.70 11.61 2.77
C LEU A 42 11.66 11.67 3.95
N GLU A 43 11.71 12.78 4.67
CA GLU A 43 12.61 12.94 5.81
C GLU A 43 12.19 12.05 6.98
N ASP A 44 10.89 11.85 7.18
CA ASP A 44 10.37 10.91 8.16
C ASP A 44 10.75 9.46 7.80
N ALA A 45 10.60 9.06 6.54
CA ALA A 45 11.00 7.75 6.05
C ALA A 45 12.51 7.52 6.22
N ARG A 46 13.33 8.51 5.88
CA ARG A 46 14.79 8.46 6.06
C ARG A 46 15.19 8.35 7.53
N ARG A 47 14.57 9.14 8.40
CA ARG A 47 14.79 9.06 9.84
C ARG A 47 14.47 7.66 10.35
N ASP A 48 13.34 7.08 9.97
CA ASP A 48 12.94 5.76 10.42
C ASP A 48 13.86 4.66 9.86
N TRP A 49 14.31 4.79 8.63
CA TRP A 49 15.26 3.88 7.99
C TRP A 49 16.65 3.93 8.65
N THR A 50 17.20 5.12 8.84
CA THR A 50 18.53 5.31 9.43
C THR A 50 18.57 4.90 10.90
N ALA A 51 17.48 5.06 11.62
CA ALA A 51 17.36 4.58 13.01
C ALA A 51 17.46 3.05 13.15
N LEU A 52 17.25 2.31 12.06
CA LEU A 52 17.42 0.86 11.98
C LEU A 52 18.78 0.43 11.39
N GLY A 53 19.65 1.39 11.10
CA GLY A 53 20.98 1.15 10.57
C GLY A 53 21.11 1.26 9.04
N GLY A 54 20.05 1.66 8.33
CA GLY A 54 20.11 1.98 6.92
C GLY A 54 20.82 3.31 6.65
N LEU A 55 21.23 3.52 5.40
CA LEU A 55 21.86 4.77 4.99
C LEU A 55 20.80 5.76 4.46
N ASN A 56 21.00 7.05 4.73
CA ASN A 56 20.07 8.08 4.28
C ASN A 56 19.88 8.07 2.74
N GLY A 57 20.93 7.77 2.00
CA GLY A 57 20.91 7.69 0.54
C GLY A 57 20.19 6.47 -0.04
N ASP A 58 19.86 5.48 0.77
CA ASP A 58 19.12 4.29 0.30
C ASP A 58 17.68 4.63 -0.12
N ILE A 59 17.09 5.69 0.47
CA ILE A 59 15.75 6.16 0.12
C ILE A 59 15.86 7.33 -0.86
N GLN A 60 15.37 7.12 -2.08
CA GLN A 60 15.41 8.11 -3.14
C GLN A 60 14.01 8.46 -3.63
N PRO A 61 13.64 9.75 -3.67
CA PRO A 61 12.36 10.17 -4.21
C PRO A 61 12.36 10.02 -5.74
N ILE A 62 11.22 9.59 -6.29
CA ILE A 62 11.07 9.43 -7.75
C ILE A 62 11.28 10.74 -8.51
N SER A 63 11.12 11.88 -7.85
CA SER A 63 11.36 13.21 -8.42
C SER A 63 12.81 13.44 -8.86
N ASN A 64 13.76 12.59 -8.45
CA ASN A 64 15.14 12.64 -8.94
C ASN A 64 15.26 12.29 -10.43
N TRP A 65 14.24 11.67 -11.01
CA TRP A 65 14.18 11.30 -12.43
C TRP A 65 12.96 11.94 -13.09
N LYS A 66 13.13 12.44 -14.30
CA LYS A 66 11.99 12.92 -15.09
C LYS A 66 11.12 11.72 -15.50
N ILE A 67 9.84 12.00 -15.82
CA ILE A 67 8.87 10.93 -16.13
C ILE A 67 9.21 10.15 -17.42
N ASP A 68 9.94 10.79 -18.32
CA ASP A 68 10.43 10.27 -19.60
C ASP A 68 11.84 9.66 -19.52
N GLU A 69 12.44 9.62 -18.34
CA GLU A 69 13.77 9.06 -18.10
C GLU A 69 13.66 7.72 -17.34
N PRO A 70 14.56 6.77 -17.59
CA PRO A 70 14.63 5.56 -16.76
C PRO A 70 15.11 5.89 -15.35
N ILE A 71 14.57 5.19 -14.34
CA ILE A 71 15.05 5.30 -12.97
C ILE A 71 16.41 4.60 -12.85
N LYS A 72 17.46 5.36 -12.58
CA LYS A 72 18.83 4.87 -12.41
C LYS A 72 19.13 4.64 -10.93
N LEU A 73 18.53 3.61 -10.37
CA LEU A 73 18.71 3.19 -8.98
C LEU A 73 18.88 1.67 -8.97
N ASP A 74 20.11 1.20 -8.82
CA ASP A 74 20.41 -0.23 -8.87
C ASP A 74 19.84 -0.97 -7.67
N GLN A 75 19.92 -0.36 -6.50
CA GLN A 75 19.31 -0.81 -5.27
C GLN A 75 18.85 0.38 -4.44
N GLY A 76 17.77 0.23 -3.69
CA GLY A 76 17.25 1.28 -2.85
C GLY A 76 15.76 1.15 -2.59
N VAL A 77 15.25 2.13 -1.86
CA VAL A 77 13.83 2.32 -1.60
C VAL A 77 13.37 3.51 -2.43
N LEU A 78 12.57 3.26 -3.45
CA LEU A 78 11.97 4.30 -4.28
C LEU A 78 10.75 4.88 -3.55
N LEU A 79 10.85 6.15 -3.15
CA LEU A 79 9.74 6.85 -2.51
C LEU A 79 8.89 7.57 -3.55
N VAL A 80 7.59 7.30 -3.51
CA VAL A 80 6.60 7.83 -4.45
C VAL A 80 5.42 8.38 -3.65
N THR A 81 4.82 9.49 -4.08
CA THR A 81 3.55 9.94 -3.49
C THR A 81 2.35 9.41 -4.29
N TYR A 82 1.18 9.24 -3.65
CA TYR A 82 -0.03 8.83 -4.35
C TYR A 82 -0.38 9.75 -5.54
N PRO A 83 -0.32 11.09 -5.41
CA PRO A 83 -0.53 11.96 -6.57
C PRO A 83 0.48 11.74 -7.69
N THR A 84 1.75 11.47 -7.34
CA THR A 84 2.79 11.21 -8.34
C THR A 84 2.57 9.87 -9.04
N LEU A 85 2.15 8.83 -8.32
CA LEU A 85 1.90 7.50 -8.88
C LEU A 85 0.91 7.52 -10.06
N ARG A 86 -0.09 8.40 -10.02
CA ARG A 86 -1.09 8.58 -11.09
C ARG A 86 -0.67 9.56 -12.19
N SER A 87 0.51 10.17 -12.10
CA SER A 87 0.94 11.23 -13.04
C SER A 87 1.19 10.69 -14.44
N LEU A 88 0.70 11.43 -15.42
CA LEU A 88 0.86 11.20 -16.85
C LEU A 88 1.45 12.44 -17.51
N ARG A 89 2.27 12.27 -18.53
CA ARG A 89 2.78 13.34 -19.39
C ARG A 89 2.93 12.81 -20.81
N GLY A 90 2.00 13.18 -21.69
CA GLY A 90 1.91 12.56 -23.02
C GLY A 90 1.74 11.05 -22.89
N ASP A 91 2.57 10.28 -23.55
CA ASP A 91 2.56 8.81 -23.52
C ASP A 91 3.33 8.20 -22.32
N HIS A 92 3.91 9.05 -21.46
CA HIS A 92 4.68 8.61 -20.30
C HIS A 92 3.83 8.59 -19.04
N SER A 93 3.93 7.50 -18.27
CA SER A 93 3.28 7.37 -16.97
C SER A 93 4.31 7.01 -15.89
N ARG A 94 4.12 7.58 -14.70
CA ARG A 94 4.94 7.21 -13.54
C ARG A 94 4.77 5.74 -13.16
N LEU A 95 3.55 5.22 -13.27
CA LEU A 95 3.28 3.81 -13.02
C LEU A 95 4.13 2.90 -13.92
N LYS A 96 4.17 3.19 -15.23
CA LYS A 96 5.01 2.43 -16.17
C LYS A 96 6.50 2.59 -15.85
N GLN A 97 6.96 3.79 -15.56
CA GLN A 97 8.35 4.06 -15.19
C GLN A 97 8.78 3.26 -13.96
N ILE A 98 7.91 3.16 -12.94
CA ILE A 98 8.15 2.38 -11.73
C ILE A 98 8.20 0.89 -12.04
N THR A 99 7.24 0.38 -12.80
CA THR A 99 7.18 -1.06 -13.15
C THR A 99 8.32 -1.48 -14.05
N ASP A 100 8.76 -0.62 -14.97
CA ASP A 100 9.95 -0.84 -15.81
C ASP A 100 11.23 -0.91 -14.94
N TRP A 101 11.36 -0.03 -13.95
CA TRP A 101 12.47 -0.07 -13.01
C TRP A 101 12.45 -1.31 -12.12
N ALA A 102 11.28 -1.66 -11.60
CA ALA A 102 11.12 -2.82 -10.74
C ALA A 102 11.50 -4.13 -11.45
N GLY A 103 11.04 -4.27 -12.70
CA GLY A 103 11.23 -5.48 -13.49
C GLY A 103 10.19 -6.56 -13.22
N ALA A 104 10.08 -7.52 -14.13
CA ALA A 104 9.08 -8.59 -14.07
C ALA A 104 9.25 -9.51 -12.85
N ASP A 105 10.49 -9.67 -12.38
CA ASP A 105 10.84 -10.56 -11.26
C ASP A 105 10.85 -9.84 -9.90
N PHE A 106 10.23 -8.66 -9.83
CA PHE A 106 10.22 -7.87 -8.61
C PHE A 106 9.52 -8.61 -7.48
N ASP A 107 10.29 -8.99 -6.47
CA ASP A 107 9.84 -9.69 -5.26
C ASP A 107 10.07 -8.87 -3.96
N GLY A 108 10.45 -7.62 -4.10
CA GLY A 108 10.63 -6.67 -3.01
C GLY A 108 9.33 -6.25 -2.34
N VAL A 109 9.43 -5.28 -1.44
CA VAL A 109 8.28 -4.75 -0.72
C VAL A 109 7.68 -3.55 -1.47
N ILE A 110 6.36 -3.54 -1.58
CA ILE A 110 5.57 -2.34 -1.85
C ILE A 110 4.89 -1.97 -0.54
N ALA A 111 5.30 -0.88 0.09
CA ALA A 111 4.66 -0.36 1.29
C ALA A 111 3.75 0.81 0.92
N PHE A 112 2.47 0.68 1.23
CA PHE A 112 1.49 1.75 1.11
C PHE A 112 1.28 2.39 2.48
N ASP A 113 1.99 3.48 2.74
CA ASP A 113 1.82 4.28 3.94
C ASP A 113 0.59 5.19 3.80
N GLU A 114 -0.15 5.39 4.89
CA GLU A 114 -1.46 6.05 4.84
C GLU A 114 -2.37 5.43 3.74
N ALA A 115 -2.44 4.11 3.72
CA ALA A 115 -3.08 3.34 2.65
C ALA A 115 -4.55 3.73 2.38
N HIS A 116 -5.23 4.37 3.34
CA HIS A 116 -6.57 4.92 3.17
C HIS A 116 -6.66 5.98 2.05
N GLU A 117 -5.53 6.57 1.62
CA GLU A 117 -5.48 7.43 0.44
C GLU A 117 -5.90 6.70 -0.86
N MET A 118 -5.85 5.37 -0.88
CA MET A 118 -6.41 4.55 -1.96
C MET A 118 -7.89 4.23 -1.79
N GLY A 119 -8.52 4.74 -0.75
CA GLY A 119 -9.95 4.55 -0.50
C GLY A 119 -10.81 5.01 -1.67
N GLY A 120 -11.96 4.38 -1.85
CA GLY A 120 -12.88 4.66 -2.95
C GLY A 120 -12.48 4.08 -4.31
N VAL A 121 -11.49 3.18 -4.37
CA VAL A 121 -11.08 2.52 -5.62
C VAL A 121 -12.23 1.76 -6.30
N ALA A 122 -13.15 1.22 -5.53
CA ALA A 122 -14.30 0.49 -6.06
C ALA A 122 -15.38 1.41 -6.67
N GLY A 123 -15.24 2.73 -6.54
CA GLY A 123 -16.31 3.64 -6.90
C GLY A 123 -17.54 3.50 -5.98
N GLY A 124 -18.69 3.86 -6.48
CA GLY A 124 -19.95 3.75 -5.74
C GLY A 124 -21.09 4.52 -6.37
N GLU A 125 -22.27 4.47 -5.76
CA GLU A 125 -23.40 5.32 -6.12
C GLU A 125 -23.28 6.65 -5.38
N GLY A 126 -23.35 7.75 -6.10
CA GLY A 126 -23.41 9.10 -5.56
C GLY A 126 -24.76 9.75 -5.83
N PRO A 127 -25.03 10.93 -5.25
CA PRO A 127 -26.29 11.66 -5.45
C PRO A 127 -26.62 11.99 -6.93
N LEU A 128 -25.62 11.96 -7.81
CA LEU A 128 -25.71 12.26 -9.23
C LEU A 128 -25.46 11.05 -10.14
N GLY A 129 -25.50 9.82 -9.59
CA GLY A 129 -25.26 8.57 -10.31
C GLY A 129 -23.97 7.84 -9.91
N ALA A 130 -23.51 6.91 -10.76
CA ALA A 130 -22.30 6.14 -10.50
C ALA A 130 -21.08 7.04 -10.39
N LYS A 131 -20.30 6.86 -9.31
CA LYS A 131 -19.04 7.56 -9.07
C LYS A 131 -17.89 6.67 -9.53
N GLU A 132 -17.04 7.19 -10.40
CA GLU A 132 -15.79 6.50 -10.78
C GLU A 132 -14.90 6.25 -9.56
N GLY A 133 -14.11 5.18 -9.63
CA GLY A 133 -13.13 4.86 -8.60
C GLY A 133 -12.05 5.94 -8.48
N SER A 134 -11.48 6.07 -7.29
CA SER A 134 -10.35 6.97 -7.05
C SER A 134 -9.17 6.62 -7.95
N GLN A 135 -8.67 7.59 -8.72
CA GLN A 135 -7.51 7.39 -9.60
C GLN A 135 -6.25 6.96 -8.82
N GLN A 136 -6.07 7.47 -7.61
CA GLN A 136 -4.98 7.04 -6.72
C GLN A 136 -5.15 5.57 -6.33
N GLY A 137 -6.36 5.16 -5.98
CA GLY A 137 -6.68 3.78 -5.66
C GLY A 137 -6.50 2.85 -6.86
N ILE A 138 -6.96 3.26 -8.04
CA ILE A 138 -6.79 2.49 -9.28
C ILE A 138 -5.30 2.29 -9.58
N CYS A 139 -4.48 3.32 -9.54
CA CYS A 139 -3.04 3.20 -9.78
C CYS A 139 -2.35 2.34 -8.71
N GLY A 140 -2.77 2.42 -7.45
CA GLY A 140 -2.26 1.57 -6.38
C GLY A 140 -2.59 0.08 -6.60
N VAL A 141 -3.79 -0.23 -7.07
CA VAL A 141 -4.18 -1.61 -7.44
C VAL A 141 -3.42 -2.09 -8.66
N LEU A 142 -3.28 -1.25 -9.70
CA LEU A 142 -2.52 -1.59 -10.90
C LEU A 142 -1.06 -1.88 -10.58
N LEU A 143 -0.42 -1.09 -9.71
CA LEU A 143 0.96 -1.34 -9.26
C LEU A 143 1.10 -2.75 -8.64
N GLN A 144 0.14 -3.13 -7.80
CA GLN A 144 0.13 -4.46 -7.19
C GLN A 144 -0.05 -5.57 -8.24
N ASN A 145 -0.93 -5.35 -9.23
CA ASN A 145 -1.22 -6.33 -10.28
C ASN A 145 -0.06 -6.51 -11.26
N TYR A 146 0.66 -5.42 -11.59
CA TYR A 146 1.82 -5.47 -12.47
C TYR A 146 3.06 -6.11 -11.81
N LEU A 147 3.10 -6.14 -10.49
CA LEU A 147 4.19 -6.71 -9.71
C LEU A 147 3.68 -7.88 -8.83
N PRO A 148 3.31 -9.02 -9.45
CA PRO A 148 2.57 -10.09 -8.77
C PRO A 148 3.37 -10.77 -7.66
N ASP A 149 4.70 -10.78 -7.73
CA ASP A 149 5.57 -11.40 -6.74
C ASP A 149 5.96 -10.48 -5.59
N ALA A 150 5.59 -9.20 -5.68
CA ALA A 150 5.83 -8.23 -4.63
C ALA A 150 5.18 -8.63 -3.30
N ARG A 151 5.84 -8.28 -2.21
CA ARG A 151 5.30 -8.32 -0.84
C ARG A 151 4.65 -6.99 -0.53
N VAL A 152 3.37 -6.99 -0.24
CA VAL A 152 2.61 -5.76 -0.08
C VAL A 152 2.28 -5.53 1.38
N LEU A 153 2.65 -4.35 1.88
CA LEU A 153 2.35 -3.87 3.22
C LEU A 153 1.40 -2.67 3.11
N TYR A 154 0.23 -2.79 3.71
CA TYR A 154 -0.70 -1.68 3.87
C TYR A 154 -0.59 -1.13 5.28
N ALA A 155 -0.42 0.17 5.44
CA ALA A 155 -0.38 0.82 6.75
C ALA A 155 -1.41 1.96 6.80
N SER A 156 -2.36 1.88 7.74
CA SER A 156 -3.39 2.90 7.92
C SER A 156 -3.94 2.87 9.34
N ALA A 157 -4.10 4.04 9.96
CA ALA A 157 -4.68 4.15 11.29
C ALA A 157 -6.18 3.75 11.34
N THR A 158 -6.90 3.83 10.22
CA THR A 158 -8.31 3.43 10.13
C THR A 158 -8.48 1.92 10.00
N GLY A 159 -7.42 1.21 9.63
CA GLY A 159 -7.39 -0.25 9.60
C GLY A 159 -8.49 -0.89 8.75
N ALA A 160 -8.87 -2.10 9.13
CA ALA A 160 -9.96 -2.87 8.48
C ALA A 160 -11.36 -2.52 9.02
N SER A 161 -11.53 -1.37 9.64
CA SER A 161 -12.82 -0.90 10.15
C SER A 161 -13.75 -0.30 9.09
N ASP A 162 -13.20 -0.01 7.91
CA ASP A 162 -13.94 0.54 6.77
C ASP A 162 -13.75 -0.34 5.54
N ILE A 163 -14.86 -0.72 4.90
CA ILE A 163 -14.86 -1.53 3.67
C ILE A 163 -14.04 -0.86 2.56
N ASN A 164 -14.00 0.47 2.51
CA ASN A 164 -13.20 1.21 1.55
C ASN A 164 -11.69 0.97 1.71
N ASN A 165 -11.23 0.62 2.92
CA ASN A 165 -9.85 0.23 3.19
C ASN A 165 -9.53 -1.20 2.76
N LEU A 166 -10.53 -2.03 2.50
CA LEU A 166 -10.33 -3.39 2.02
C LEU A 166 -10.38 -3.50 0.50
N ALA A 167 -11.05 -2.56 -0.19
CA ALA A 167 -11.25 -2.58 -1.63
C ALA A 167 -9.96 -2.52 -2.45
N TYR A 168 -8.89 -1.90 -1.94
CA TYR A 168 -7.57 -1.83 -2.58
C TYR A 168 -6.62 -2.93 -2.13
N ALA A 169 -6.97 -3.67 -1.08
CA ALA A 169 -6.07 -4.62 -0.44
C ALA A 169 -6.10 -6.00 -1.13
N VAL A 170 -5.77 -6.03 -2.41
CA VAL A 170 -5.87 -7.21 -3.29
C VAL A 170 -4.94 -8.37 -2.89
N ARG A 171 -4.02 -8.15 -1.95
CA ARG A 171 -3.06 -9.17 -1.51
C ARG A 171 -3.42 -9.85 -0.19
N LEU A 172 -4.58 -9.53 0.38
CA LEU A 172 -5.04 -10.14 1.64
C LEU A 172 -5.83 -11.44 1.45
N GLY A 173 -6.11 -11.85 0.21
CA GLY A 173 -6.88 -13.07 -0.06
C GLY A 173 -8.36 -12.97 0.36
N LEU A 174 -8.96 -11.78 0.22
CA LEU A 174 -10.36 -11.54 0.58
C LEU A 174 -11.35 -12.02 -0.48
N TRP A 175 -10.90 -12.18 -1.71
CA TRP A 175 -11.66 -12.70 -2.87
C TRP A 175 -10.75 -13.46 -3.82
N GLY A 176 -11.34 -14.16 -4.77
CA GLY A 176 -10.64 -14.98 -5.75
C GLY A 176 -10.70 -16.48 -5.46
N PRO A 177 -9.89 -17.29 -6.14
CA PRO A 177 -9.90 -18.74 -5.96
C PRO A 177 -9.75 -19.14 -4.50
N GLU A 178 -10.48 -20.19 -4.10
CA GLU A 178 -10.49 -20.76 -2.74
C GLU A 178 -11.08 -19.83 -1.65
N THR A 179 -11.76 -18.74 -2.03
CA THR A 179 -12.48 -17.86 -1.11
C THR A 179 -13.99 -17.95 -1.33
N ALA A 180 -14.77 -17.37 -0.39
CA ALA A 180 -16.22 -17.29 -0.50
C ALA A 180 -16.72 -16.30 -1.58
N PHE A 181 -15.83 -15.47 -2.12
CA PHE A 181 -16.15 -14.39 -3.06
C PHE A 181 -15.32 -14.51 -4.32
N ALA A 182 -15.97 -14.58 -5.49
CA ALA A 182 -15.28 -14.74 -6.76
C ALA A 182 -14.44 -13.53 -7.14
N ASP A 183 -14.89 -12.32 -6.78
CA ASP A 183 -14.25 -11.07 -7.11
C ASP A 183 -14.47 -10.00 -6.02
N ARG A 184 -13.84 -8.84 -6.21
CA ARG A 184 -13.90 -7.70 -5.31
C ARG A 184 -15.32 -7.14 -5.17
N GLU A 185 -16.06 -7.06 -6.26
CA GLU A 185 -17.40 -6.49 -6.31
C GLU A 185 -18.37 -7.32 -5.48
N GLN A 186 -18.30 -8.63 -5.60
CA GLN A 186 -19.09 -9.56 -4.78
C GLN A 186 -18.73 -9.45 -3.31
N PHE A 187 -17.44 -9.40 -2.97
CA PHE A 187 -16.95 -9.20 -1.61
C PHE A 187 -17.52 -7.91 -1.00
N ILE A 188 -17.30 -6.77 -1.68
CA ILE A 188 -17.75 -5.45 -1.19
C ILE A 188 -19.26 -5.40 -1.03
N SER A 189 -20.02 -5.89 -2.00
CA SER A 189 -21.48 -5.93 -1.92
C SER A 189 -21.98 -6.75 -0.73
N SER A 190 -21.37 -7.92 -0.50
CA SER A 190 -21.73 -8.80 0.61
C SER A 190 -21.42 -8.18 1.96
N ILE A 191 -20.25 -7.57 2.11
CA ILE A 191 -19.84 -6.93 3.37
C ILE A 191 -20.71 -5.69 3.64
N ARG A 192 -21.02 -4.88 2.64
CA ARG A 192 -21.93 -3.72 2.79
C ARG A 192 -23.31 -4.15 3.28
N LYS A 193 -23.86 -5.24 2.75
CA LYS A 193 -25.15 -5.81 3.21
C LYS A 193 -25.09 -6.30 4.65
N GLY A 194 -23.98 -6.89 5.07
CA GLY A 194 -23.78 -7.36 6.44
C GLY A 194 -23.41 -6.27 7.46
N GLY A 195 -23.06 -5.06 6.99
CA GLY A 195 -22.76 -3.91 7.82
C GLY A 195 -21.58 -4.10 8.79
N ILE A 196 -21.66 -3.49 9.95
CA ILE A 196 -20.59 -3.49 10.96
C ILE A 196 -20.22 -4.93 11.40
N ALA A 197 -21.21 -5.79 11.61
CA ALA A 197 -20.96 -7.16 12.04
C ALA A 197 -20.13 -7.95 11.02
N ALA A 198 -20.37 -7.77 9.72
CA ALA A 198 -19.58 -8.41 8.68
C ALA A 198 -18.14 -7.86 8.65
N MET A 199 -17.94 -6.55 8.83
CA MET A 199 -16.61 -5.94 8.92
C MET A 199 -15.82 -6.46 10.13
N GLU A 200 -16.47 -6.61 11.29
CA GLU A 200 -15.83 -7.17 12.49
C GLU A 200 -15.40 -8.61 12.28
N LEU A 201 -16.23 -9.42 11.59
CA LEU A 201 -15.87 -10.80 11.24
C LEU A 201 -14.63 -10.84 10.34
N VAL A 202 -14.59 -10.03 9.28
CA VAL A 202 -13.45 -9.95 8.38
C VAL A 202 -12.18 -9.53 9.13
N ALA A 203 -12.26 -8.49 9.95
CA ALA A 203 -11.13 -8.02 10.75
C ALA A 203 -10.62 -9.09 11.71
N ARG A 204 -11.52 -9.82 12.37
CA ARG A 204 -11.18 -10.92 13.25
C ARG A 204 -10.49 -12.07 12.51
N ASP A 205 -11.03 -12.45 11.35
CA ASP A 205 -10.45 -13.53 10.55
C ASP A 205 -9.07 -13.17 10.00
N LEU A 206 -8.87 -11.93 9.55
CA LEU A 206 -7.56 -11.43 9.13
C LEU A 206 -6.55 -11.42 10.29
N LYS A 207 -6.98 -11.09 11.52
CA LYS A 207 -6.13 -11.18 12.71
C LYS A 207 -5.78 -12.62 13.04
N ALA A 208 -6.77 -13.52 13.01
CA ALA A 208 -6.56 -14.94 13.29
C ALA A 208 -5.62 -15.62 12.29
N THR A 209 -5.66 -15.21 11.03
CA THR A 209 -4.76 -15.71 9.97
C THR A 209 -3.40 -15.00 9.93
N GLY A 210 -3.16 -14.01 10.79
CA GLY A 210 -1.91 -13.26 10.85
C GLY A 210 -1.69 -12.28 9.69
N LEU A 211 -2.76 -11.84 9.02
CA LEU A 211 -2.71 -10.91 7.89
C LEU A 211 -3.03 -9.47 8.29
N TYR A 212 -3.51 -9.26 9.50
CA TYR A 212 -3.86 -7.97 10.04
C TYR A 212 -3.42 -7.81 11.49
N MET A 213 -2.83 -6.68 11.80
CA MET A 213 -2.50 -6.27 13.17
C MET A 213 -3.02 -4.86 13.40
N ALA A 214 -3.67 -4.63 14.54
CA ALA A 214 -4.08 -3.32 14.99
C ALA A 214 -3.91 -3.21 16.49
N ARG A 215 -3.16 -2.21 16.93
CA ARG A 215 -2.94 -1.85 18.34
C ARG A 215 -3.34 -0.41 18.56
N ALA A 216 -4.00 -0.13 19.67
CA ALA A 216 -4.25 1.22 20.14
C ALA A 216 -3.30 1.52 21.29
N LEU A 217 -2.67 2.70 21.28
CA LEU A 217 -1.96 3.20 22.44
C LEU A 217 -3.03 3.68 23.44
N SER A 218 -3.16 3.02 24.58
CA SER A 218 -3.93 3.56 25.68
C SER A 218 -3.00 4.42 26.54
N PHE A 219 -3.28 5.68 26.61
CA PHE A 219 -2.69 6.57 27.62
C PHE A 219 -3.57 6.47 28.88
N ALA A 220 -3.50 5.34 29.58
CA ALA A 220 -4.00 5.28 30.95
C ALA A 220 -2.95 6.00 31.81
N GLY A 221 -3.23 7.27 32.17
CA GLY A 221 -2.55 8.01 33.19
C GLY A 221 -2.98 7.56 34.58
#